data_942d33b0d0ca87cbe186d908c78edbae
#
_entry.id   942d33b0d0ca87cbe186d908c78edbae
#
_cell.length_a   1.000
_cell.length_b   1.000
_cell.length_c   1.000
_cell.angle_alpha   90.00
_cell.angle_beta   90.00
_cell.angle_gamma   90.00
#
_symmetry.space_group_name_H-M   'P 1'
#
loop_
_entity.id
_entity.type
_entity.pdbx_description
1 polymer ?
#
loop_
_entity_poly.entity_id
_entity_poly.type
_entity_poly.pdbx_seq_one_letter_code
_entity_poly.pdbx_strand_id
1 'polypeptide(L)'
;DRLRSRGLGDVYKRQQFAYRYDTQLLIDRRDRDLDEDEIADYITENFEGNSLIAAGDEDLVKIHFHTNEPWKILEYCNTVGEIYDIVVEDMIRQAAGQQG
;
A
#
# COMPACT_ATOMS: atom_id res chain seq x y z
N ASP A 1 0.85 -34.18 -11.05
CA ASP A 1 1.64 -34.70 -10.01
C ASP A 1 1.78 -33.70 -8.88
N ARG A 2 2.24 -34.15 -7.73
CA ARG A 2 2.20 -33.36 -6.53
C ARG A 2 3.07 -32.11 -6.61
N LEU A 3 4.22 -32.24 -7.20
CA LEU A 3 5.14 -31.13 -7.32
C LEU A 3 4.55 -30.04 -8.21
N ARG A 4 3.96 -30.45 -9.30
CA ARG A 4 3.35 -29.49 -10.20
C ARG A 4 2.14 -28.80 -9.58
N SER A 5 1.37 -29.55 -8.83
CA SER A 5 0.23 -29.00 -8.12
C SER A 5 0.67 -27.91 -7.17
N ARG A 6 1.76 -28.16 -6.46
CA ARG A 6 2.28 -27.18 -5.53
C ARG A 6 2.82 -25.96 -6.25
N GLY A 7 3.46 -26.18 -7.39
CA GLY A 7 3.93 -25.07 -8.20
C GLY A 7 2.79 -24.22 -8.69
N LEU A 8 1.69 -24.83 -9.08
CA LEU A 8 0.52 -24.09 -9.51
C LEU A 8 -0.07 -23.27 -8.37
N GLY A 9 -0.06 -23.81 -7.17
CA GLY A 9 -0.54 -23.09 -6.01
C GLY A 9 0.28 -21.85 -5.73
N ASP A 10 1.60 -21.98 -5.85
CA ASP A 10 2.48 -20.83 -5.63
C ASP A 10 2.26 -19.75 -6.68
N VAL A 11 2.13 -20.17 -7.93
CA VAL A 11 1.88 -19.22 -9.02
C VAL A 11 0.55 -18.51 -8.80
N TYR A 12 -0.46 -19.26 -8.40
CA TYR A 12 -1.76 -18.68 -8.16
C TYR A 12 -1.71 -17.65 -7.03
N LYS A 13 -1.00 -17.96 -5.97
CA LYS A 13 -0.87 -17.01 -4.85
C LYS A 13 -0.15 -15.74 -5.29
N ARG A 14 0.86 -15.86 -6.14
CA ARG A 14 1.57 -14.70 -6.63
C ARG A 14 0.68 -13.85 -7.51
N GLN A 15 -0.18 -14.46 -8.30
CA GLN A 15 -1.13 -13.72 -9.11
C GLN A 15 -2.17 -13.03 -8.25
N GLN A 16 -2.56 -13.66 -7.15
CA GLN A 16 -3.51 -13.09 -6.22
C GLN A 16 -2.94 -11.85 -5.55
N PHE A 17 -1.65 -11.87 -5.27
CA PHE A 17 -0.96 -10.75 -4.67
C PHE A 17 0.05 -10.20 -5.66
N ALA A 18 -0.46 -9.45 -6.65
CA ALA A 18 0.39 -8.83 -7.65
C ALA A 18 1.46 -7.96 -7.02
N TYR A 19 1.14 -7.38 -5.86
CA TYR A 19 2.07 -6.56 -5.08
C TYR A 19 2.17 -7.15 -3.68
N ARG A 20 3.36 -7.06 -3.10
CA ARG A 20 3.68 -7.80 -1.89
C ARG A 20 3.20 -7.13 -0.61
N TYR A 21 3.26 -5.81 -0.57
CA TYR A 21 3.05 -5.10 0.69
C TYR A 21 1.74 -4.33 0.70
N ASP A 22 1.00 -4.52 1.79
CA ASP A 22 -0.18 -3.73 2.10
C ASP A 22 0.29 -2.57 2.97
N THR A 23 0.22 -1.36 2.42
CA THR A 23 0.71 -0.16 3.08
C THR A 23 -0.47 0.69 3.51
N GLN A 24 -0.51 1.06 4.78
CA GLN A 24 -1.57 1.90 5.33
C GLN A 24 -0.96 2.96 6.21
N LEU A 25 -1.53 4.15 6.16
CA LEU A 25 -1.07 5.26 7.00
C LEU A 25 -2.11 6.35 7.06
N LEU A 26 -1.95 7.23 8.01
CA LEU A 26 -2.73 8.47 8.12
C LEU A 26 -1.83 9.64 7.85
N ILE A 27 -2.38 10.67 7.21
CA ILE A 27 -1.68 11.93 6.94
C ILE A 27 -2.47 13.05 7.60
N ASP A 28 -1.83 13.76 8.54
CA ASP A 28 -2.41 14.96 9.13
C ASP A 28 -1.97 16.17 8.33
N ARG A 29 -2.87 17.13 8.21
CA ARG A 29 -2.56 18.41 7.60
C ARG A 29 -1.41 19.09 8.34
N ARG A 30 -0.52 19.72 7.57
CA ARG A 30 0.61 20.43 8.14
C ARG A 30 0.50 21.92 7.82
N ASP A 31 0.90 22.33 6.64
CA ASP A 31 0.94 23.74 6.29
C ASP A 31 -0.22 24.18 5.41
N ARG A 32 -0.81 23.26 4.70
CA ARG A 32 -1.91 23.57 3.80
C ARG A 32 -2.88 22.42 3.76
N ASP A 33 -4.07 22.72 3.30
CA ASP A 33 -5.14 21.71 3.21
C ASP A 33 -4.69 20.52 2.39
N LEU A 34 -5.08 19.33 2.85
CA LEU A 34 -4.88 18.11 2.10
C LEU A 34 -5.92 18.03 0.99
N ASP A 35 -5.56 17.41 -0.11
CA ASP A 35 -6.47 17.18 -1.23
C ASP A 35 -6.36 15.71 -1.60
N GLU A 36 -7.37 14.92 -1.21
CA GLU A 36 -7.33 13.48 -1.41
C GLU A 36 -7.25 13.10 -2.89
N ASP A 37 -7.88 13.88 -3.76
CA ASP A 37 -7.82 13.61 -5.19
C ASP A 37 -6.43 13.87 -5.75
N GLU A 38 -5.79 14.93 -5.34
CA GLU A 38 -4.43 15.23 -5.77
C GLU A 38 -3.46 14.15 -5.31
N ILE A 39 -3.62 13.71 -4.06
CA ILE A 39 -2.77 12.67 -3.50
C ILE A 39 -2.96 11.36 -4.26
N ALA A 40 -4.22 10.99 -4.52
CA ALA A 40 -4.53 9.77 -5.25
C ALA A 40 -3.96 9.82 -6.67
N ASP A 41 -4.10 10.94 -7.34
CA ASP A 41 -3.58 11.10 -8.69
C ASP A 41 -2.07 10.98 -8.71
N TYR A 42 -1.40 11.61 -7.76
CA TYR A 42 0.07 11.56 -7.69
C TYR A 42 0.54 10.12 -7.48
N ILE A 43 -0.08 9.40 -6.55
CA ILE A 43 0.31 8.02 -6.28
C ILE A 43 0.08 7.16 -7.52
N THR A 44 -1.07 7.31 -8.15
CA THR A 44 -1.41 6.52 -9.34
C THR A 44 -0.42 6.77 -10.48
N GLU A 45 0.01 8.01 -10.66
CA GLU A 45 0.87 8.37 -11.78
C GLU A 45 2.34 8.06 -11.55
N ASN A 46 2.77 8.02 -10.29
CA ASN A 46 4.20 7.95 -10.00
C ASN A 46 4.65 6.64 -9.37
N PHE A 47 3.75 5.84 -8.83
CA PHE A 47 4.12 4.62 -8.14
C PHE A 47 3.36 3.44 -8.69
N GLU A 48 4.03 2.31 -8.76
CA GLU A 48 3.41 1.08 -9.24
C GLU A 48 2.73 0.38 -8.08
N GLY A 49 1.44 0.04 -8.27
CA GLY A 49 0.68 -0.64 -7.24
C GLY A 49 -0.78 -0.77 -7.64
N ASN A 50 -1.58 -1.26 -6.70
CA ASN A 50 -3.03 -1.34 -6.91
C ASN A 50 -3.76 -1.19 -5.57
N SER A 51 -5.09 -1.29 -5.63
CA SER A 51 -5.96 -1.22 -4.46
C SER A 51 -5.80 0.09 -3.69
N LEU A 52 -5.56 1.18 -4.41
CA LEU A 52 -5.37 2.48 -3.79
C LEU A 52 -6.69 2.99 -3.22
N ILE A 53 -6.65 3.41 -1.97
CA ILE A 53 -7.73 4.15 -1.34
C ILE A 53 -7.09 5.39 -0.71
N ALA A 54 -7.61 6.56 -1.08
CA ALA A 54 -7.23 7.82 -0.46
C ALA A 54 -8.52 8.47 -0.04
N ALA A 55 -8.79 8.49 1.25
CA ALA A 55 -10.07 8.93 1.78
C ALA A 55 -9.90 9.83 2.97
N GLY A 56 -10.66 10.91 3.01
CA GLY A 56 -10.61 11.84 4.12
C GLY A 56 -11.06 13.20 3.71
N ASP A 57 -10.51 14.22 4.37
CA ASP A 57 -10.85 15.59 4.10
C ASP A 57 -9.58 16.46 4.12
N GLU A 58 -9.77 17.76 4.23
CA GLU A 58 -8.63 18.68 4.16
C GLU A 58 -7.71 18.59 5.37
N ASP A 59 -8.17 17.96 6.47
CA ASP A 59 -7.40 17.89 7.71
C ASP A 59 -6.73 16.55 7.91
N LEU A 60 -7.33 15.47 7.38
CA LEU A 60 -6.83 14.11 7.60
C LEU A 60 -7.17 13.23 6.40
N VAL A 61 -6.18 12.53 5.89
CA VAL A 61 -6.39 11.58 4.79
C VAL A 61 -5.80 10.24 5.18
N LYS A 62 -6.58 9.18 4.93
CA LYS A 62 -6.12 7.81 5.14
C LYS A 62 -5.72 7.23 3.79
N ILE A 63 -4.55 6.60 3.75
CA ILE A 63 -4.02 5.96 2.54
C ILE A 63 -3.95 4.46 2.75
N HIS A 64 -4.36 3.74 1.73
CA HIS A 64 -4.22 2.29 1.65
C HIS A 64 -3.75 1.97 0.24
N PHE A 65 -2.65 1.22 0.11
CA PHE A 65 -2.06 0.97 -1.20
C PHE A 65 -1.24 -0.31 -1.17
N HIS A 66 -1.41 -1.14 -2.19
CA HIS A 66 -0.63 -2.36 -2.35
C HIS A 66 0.50 -2.10 -3.32
N THR A 67 1.74 -2.30 -2.88
CA THR A 67 2.91 -1.97 -3.69
C THR A 67 4.08 -2.87 -3.29
N ASN A 68 5.09 -2.93 -4.14
CA ASN A 68 6.34 -3.62 -3.81
C ASN A 68 7.36 -2.70 -3.18
N GLU A 69 7.10 -1.40 -3.17
CA GLU A 69 8.06 -0.41 -2.65
C GLU A 69 7.37 0.55 -1.70
N PRO A 70 6.92 0.04 -0.53
CA PRO A 70 6.16 0.89 0.40
C PRO A 70 6.94 2.10 0.92
N TRP A 71 8.25 1.99 0.97
CA TRP A 71 9.07 3.13 1.41
C TRP A 71 8.90 4.35 0.51
N LYS A 72 8.63 4.15 -0.76
CA LYS A 72 8.42 5.28 -1.68
C LYS A 72 7.12 6.01 -1.37
N ILE A 73 6.09 5.25 -1.02
CA ILE A 73 4.80 5.84 -0.65
C ILE A 73 4.95 6.66 0.62
N LEU A 74 5.64 6.09 1.61
CA LEU A 74 5.86 6.77 2.87
C LEU A 74 6.64 8.06 2.67
N GLU A 75 7.67 8.02 1.84
CA GLU A 75 8.47 9.19 1.56
C GLU A 75 7.64 10.30 0.94
N TYR A 76 6.85 9.95 -0.07
CA TYR A 76 5.97 10.94 -0.70
C TYR A 76 4.96 11.51 0.29
N CYS A 77 4.28 10.65 1.02
CA CYS A 77 3.24 11.10 1.95
C CYS A 77 3.82 12.00 3.04
N ASN A 78 5.07 11.76 3.44
CA ASN A 78 5.74 12.59 4.42
C ASN A 78 6.00 13.99 3.91
N THR A 79 6.06 14.20 2.61
CA THR A 79 6.17 15.53 2.04
C THR A 79 4.83 16.25 2.00
N VAL A 80 3.75 15.50 2.02
CA VAL A 80 2.40 16.05 1.93
C VAL A 80 1.91 16.56 3.28
N GLY A 81 2.20 15.82 4.33
CA GLY A 81 1.77 16.17 5.68
C GLY A 81 2.46 15.29 6.69
N GLU A 82 1.94 15.28 7.91
CA GLU A 82 2.51 14.49 8.97
C GLU A 82 1.93 13.07 8.93
N ILE A 83 2.79 12.08 8.75
CA ILE A 83 2.33 10.69 8.63
C ILE A 83 2.46 9.97 9.97
N TYR A 84 1.48 9.10 10.24
CA TYR A 84 1.48 8.30 11.46
C TYR A 84 0.57 7.10 11.30
N ASP A 85 0.51 6.24 12.32
CA ASP A 85 -0.23 4.97 12.28
C ASP A 85 0.16 4.18 11.04
N ILE A 86 1.46 4.09 10.81
CA ILE A 86 2.01 3.46 9.63
C ILE A 86 2.04 1.95 9.82
N VAL A 87 1.42 1.23 8.89
CA VAL A 87 1.40 -0.23 8.90
C VAL A 87 1.83 -0.72 7.53
N VAL A 88 2.82 -1.60 7.50
CA VAL A 88 3.26 -2.26 6.28
C VAL A 88 3.24 -3.75 6.55
N GLU A 89 2.38 -4.47 5.85
CA GLU A 89 2.22 -5.90 6.04
C GLU A 89 2.63 -6.66 4.80
N ASP A 90 3.32 -7.77 5.00
CA ASP A 90 3.78 -8.63 3.92
C ASP A 90 2.68 -9.65 3.63
N MET A 91 1.91 -9.41 2.59
CA MET A 91 0.76 -10.24 2.26
C MET A 91 1.17 -11.64 1.81
N ILE A 92 2.32 -11.75 1.17
CA ILE A 92 2.79 -13.05 0.70
C ILE A 92 3.17 -13.93 1.89
N ARG A 93 3.86 -13.38 2.86
CA ARG A 93 4.24 -14.12 4.05
C ARG A 93 3.02 -14.46 4.90
N GLN A 94 2.07 -13.55 4.98
CA GLN A 94 0.83 -13.83 5.71
C GLN A 94 0.06 -14.97 5.06
N ALA A 95 -0.04 -14.96 3.74
CA ALA A 95 -0.75 -16.01 3.01
C ALA A 95 -0.06 -17.36 3.17
N ALA A 96 1.26 -17.36 3.37
CA ALA A 96 2.03 -18.58 3.58
C ALA A 96 2.01 -19.05 5.03
N GLY A 97 1.31 -18.32 5.91
CA GLY A 97 1.24 -18.69 7.32
C GLY A 97 2.45 -18.32 8.13
N GLN A 98 3.28 -17.44 7.62
CA GLN A 98 4.51 -17.03 8.31
C GLN A 98 4.28 -15.73 9.06
N GLN A 99 3.48 -15.82 10.07
CA GLN A 99 3.19 -14.65 10.84
C GLN A 99 4.01 -14.59 12.06
N GLY A 100 4.41 -13.46 12.32
CA GLY A 100 5.07 -13.06 13.54
C GLY A 100 5.92 -14.03 14.16
#